data_5e7e5dd77575e81b063f49b5f46ad8be
#
_entry.id   5e7e5dd77575e81b063f49b5f46ad8be
#
_cell.length_a   1.000
_cell.length_b   1.000
_cell.length_c   1.000
_cell.angle_alpha   90.00
_cell.angle_beta   90.00
_cell.angle_gamma   90.00
#
_symmetry.space_group_name_H-M   'P 1'
#
loop_
_entity.id
_entity.type
_entity.pdbx_description
1 polymer ?
#
loop_
_entity_poly.entity_id
_entity_poly.type
_entity_poly.pdbx_seq_one_letter_code
_entity_poly.pdbx_strand_id
1 'polypeptide(L)'
;MIQTQAKKPRQRYDSMTLALHWITAASVIFLFASAHIWEWLERGTPLRKGLQSVHISCGIILALVMVVRPIWRLMSQRSPRYAMPAAAISRPAKFLSHCVHGALYLLLFTQVVLGFMFRWAQQEPFGFFGLFDLTGLVHVDPLLKHALGELHNNVAWALIILASFHALAALIHHYVLRDNVLRRMLPVRTYR
;
A
#
# COMPACT_ATOMS: atom_id res chain seq x y z
N MET A 1 -13.57 44.95 17.46
CA MET A 1 -12.37 44.15 17.17
C MET A 1 -12.77 42.69 17.12
N ILE A 2 -12.91 42.08 15.92
CA ILE A 2 -13.20 40.66 15.78
C ILE A 2 -11.88 39.93 15.90
N GLN A 3 -11.65 39.28 17.04
CA GLN A 3 -10.50 38.39 17.20
C GLN A 3 -10.70 37.18 16.27
N THR A 4 -9.97 37.14 15.17
CA THR A 4 -9.84 35.98 14.32
C THR A 4 -9.15 34.88 15.12
N GLN A 5 -9.92 33.95 15.69
CA GLN A 5 -9.36 32.78 16.37
C GLN A 5 -8.48 32.01 15.41
N ALA A 6 -7.17 32.07 15.60
CA ALA A 6 -6.22 31.29 14.86
C ALA A 6 -6.56 29.79 15.02
N LYS A 7 -7.00 29.15 13.97
CA LYS A 7 -7.39 27.74 13.95
C LYS A 7 -6.19 26.90 14.41
N LYS A 8 -6.31 26.19 15.54
CA LYS A 8 -5.25 25.30 16.06
C LYS A 8 -4.72 24.39 14.94
N PRO A 9 -3.41 24.29 14.78
CA PRO A 9 -2.82 23.44 13.74
C PRO A 9 -3.30 21.99 13.89
N ARG A 10 -3.61 21.36 12.77
CA ARG A 10 -4.13 19.99 12.73
C ARG A 10 -3.05 19.02 13.24
N GLN A 11 -3.40 18.17 14.19
CA GLN A 11 -2.46 17.23 14.81
C GLN A 11 -2.41 15.87 14.07
N ARG A 12 -3.35 15.59 13.16
CA ARG A 12 -3.50 14.30 12.47
C ARG A 12 -3.78 14.49 10.99
N TYR A 13 -3.47 13.46 10.21
CA TYR A 13 -3.87 13.40 8.80
C TYR A 13 -5.39 13.36 8.65
N ASP A 14 -5.88 13.70 7.47
CA ASP A 14 -7.29 13.60 7.13
C ASP A 14 -7.74 12.14 7.01
N SER A 15 -9.04 11.89 7.14
CA SER A 15 -9.61 10.53 7.19
C SER A 15 -9.35 9.75 5.89
N MET A 16 -9.33 10.43 4.73
CA MET A 16 -9.06 9.77 3.45
C MET A 16 -7.60 9.30 3.36
N THR A 17 -6.65 10.16 3.74
CA THR A 17 -5.23 9.79 3.82
C THR A 17 -5.02 8.61 4.78
N LEU A 18 -5.68 8.62 5.94
CA LEU A 18 -5.62 7.52 6.91
C LEU A 18 -6.20 6.23 6.33
N ALA A 19 -7.40 6.29 5.74
CA ALA A 19 -8.06 5.13 5.16
C ALA A 19 -7.21 4.50 4.04
N LEU A 20 -6.74 5.32 3.09
CA LEU A 20 -5.88 4.85 1.99
C LEU A 20 -4.57 4.24 2.50
N HIS A 21 -3.99 4.78 3.58
CA HIS A 21 -2.78 4.21 4.18
C HIS A 21 -3.05 2.82 4.77
N TRP A 22 -4.08 2.70 5.62
CA TRP A 22 -4.38 1.44 6.30
C TRP A 22 -4.91 0.37 5.36
N ILE A 23 -5.70 0.74 4.33
CA ILE A 23 -6.10 -0.18 3.26
C ILE A 23 -4.87 -0.71 2.53
N THR A 24 -3.90 0.17 2.17
CA THR A 24 -2.65 -0.28 1.53
C THR A 24 -1.87 -1.23 2.44
N ALA A 25 -1.69 -0.90 3.72
CA ALA A 25 -0.94 -1.74 4.66
C ALA A 25 -1.61 -3.12 4.84
N ALA A 26 -2.93 -3.15 5.04
CA ALA A 26 -3.69 -4.39 5.14
C ALA A 26 -3.62 -5.22 3.85
N SER A 27 -3.75 -4.58 2.68
CA SER A 27 -3.62 -5.26 1.38
C SER A 27 -2.25 -5.88 1.17
N VAL A 28 -1.16 -5.17 1.49
CA VAL A 28 0.21 -5.69 1.37
C VAL A 28 0.42 -6.92 2.24
N ILE A 29 -0.01 -6.86 3.51
CA ILE A 29 0.11 -7.99 4.44
C ILE A 29 -0.71 -9.18 3.93
N PHE A 30 -1.96 -8.95 3.54
CA PHE A 30 -2.84 -10.01 3.03
C PHE A 30 -2.31 -10.64 1.75
N LEU A 31 -1.88 -9.84 0.78
CA LEU A 31 -1.35 -10.31 -0.50
C LEU A 31 -0.07 -11.13 -0.30
N PHE A 32 0.84 -10.67 0.55
CA PHE A 32 2.04 -11.42 0.87
C PHE A 32 1.71 -12.74 1.57
N ALA A 33 0.87 -12.72 2.61
CA ALA A 33 0.48 -13.90 3.35
C ALA A 33 -0.27 -14.92 2.46
N SER A 34 -1.24 -14.48 1.65
CA SER A 34 -2.01 -15.36 0.77
C SER A 34 -1.13 -16.07 -0.24
N ALA A 35 -0.11 -15.38 -0.80
CA ALA A 35 0.85 -15.96 -1.73
C ALA A 35 1.65 -17.11 -1.10
N HIS A 36 2.06 -16.99 0.16
CA HIS A 36 2.80 -18.06 0.85
C HIS A 36 1.89 -19.16 1.38
N ILE A 37 0.66 -18.83 1.79
CA ILE A 37 -0.31 -19.83 2.27
C ILE A 37 -0.68 -20.82 1.16
N TRP A 38 -0.92 -20.35 -0.08
CA TRP A 38 -1.31 -21.31 -1.13
C TRP A 38 -0.17 -22.23 -1.56
N GLU A 39 1.08 -21.93 -1.26
CA GLU A 39 2.21 -22.84 -1.53
C GLU A 39 2.11 -24.14 -0.73
N TRP A 40 1.51 -24.08 0.46
CA TRP A 40 1.27 -25.26 1.31
C TRP A 40 0.02 -26.03 0.91
N LEU A 41 -0.82 -25.47 0.03
CA LEU A 41 -2.02 -26.14 -0.45
C LEU A 41 -1.74 -27.00 -1.68
N GLU A 42 -2.37 -28.17 -1.76
CA GLU A 42 -2.24 -29.07 -2.88
C GLU A 42 -2.66 -28.41 -4.20
N ARG A 43 -1.88 -28.63 -5.27
CA ARG A 43 -2.13 -28.05 -6.59
C ARG A 43 -3.45 -28.57 -7.16
N GLY A 44 -4.21 -27.68 -7.80
CA GLY A 44 -5.49 -28.02 -8.44
C GLY A 44 -6.71 -27.96 -7.51
N THR A 45 -6.53 -27.88 -6.19
CA THR A 45 -7.66 -27.83 -5.24
C THR A 45 -8.48 -26.54 -5.40
N PRO A 46 -9.82 -26.60 -5.16
CA PRO A 46 -10.68 -25.41 -5.21
C PRO A 46 -10.23 -24.32 -4.24
N LEU A 47 -9.74 -24.69 -3.05
CA LEU A 47 -9.26 -23.77 -2.03
C LEU A 47 -8.05 -22.96 -2.53
N ARG A 48 -7.06 -23.62 -3.14
CA ARG A 48 -5.89 -22.95 -3.73
C ARG A 48 -6.29 -21.99 -4.84
N LYS A 49 -7.15 -22.43 -5.77
CA LYS A 49 -7.67 -21.59 -6.86
C LYS A 49 -8.46 -20.40 -6.33
N GLY A 50 -9.29 -20.60 -5.32
CA GLY A 50 -10.05 -19.54 -4.67
C GLY A 50 -9.13 -18.50 -4.02
N LEU A 51 -8.10 -18.93 -3.29
CA LEU A 51 -7.15 -18.02 -2.65
C LEU A 51 -6.34 -17.21 -3.69
N GLN A 52 -5.95 -17.83 -4.81
CA GLN A 52 -5.31 -17.15 -5.93
C GLN A 52 -6.22 -16.09 -6.56
N SER A 53 -7.50 -16.43 -6.79
CA SER A 53 -8.50 -15.49 -7.32
C SER A 53 -8.72 -14.28 -6.40
N VAL A 54 -8.80 -14.52 -5.09
CA VAL A 54 -8.92 -13.44 -4.09
C VAL A 54 -7.65 -12.58 -4.06
N HIS A 55 -6.47 -13.19 -4.11
CA HIS A 55 -5.20 -12.45 -4.21
C HIS A 55 -5.19 -11.52 -5.44
N ILE A 56 -5.55 -12.02 -6.62
CA ILE A 56 -5.59 -11.23 -7.85
C ILE A 56 -6.57 -10.07 -7.70
N SER A 57 -7.78 -10.33 -7.21
CA SER A 57 -8.80 -9.30 -7.03
C SER A 57 -8.39 -8.23 -6.02
N CYS A 58 -7.76 -8.63 -4.91
CA CYS A 58 -7.18 -7.68 -3.94
C CYS A 58 -6.00 -6.89 -4.54
N GLY A 59 -5.21 -7.51 -5.42
CA GLY A 59 -4.17 -6.83 -6.18
C GLY A 59 -4.72 -5.74 -7.10
N ILE A 60 -5.86 -5.99 -7.76
CA ILE A 60 -6.58 -4.99 -8.57
C ILE A 60 -7.10 -3.84 -7.68
N ILE A 61 -7.64 -4.14 -6.50
CA ILE A 61 -8.02 -3.09 -5.53
C ILE A 61 -6.81 -2.26 -5.13
N LEU A 62 -5.69 -2.90 -4.83
CA LEU A 62 -4.45 -2.20 -4.49
C LEU A 62 -3.97 -1.30 -5.64
N ALA A 63 -4.07 -1.76 -6.90
CA ALA A 63 -3.77 -0.94 -8.08
C ALA A 63 -4.61 0.34 -8.10
N LEU A 64 -5.92 0.24 -7.89
CA LEU A 64 -6.81 1.39 -7.81
C LEU A 64 -6.42 2.34 -6.67
N VAL A 65 -6.15 1.80 -5.48
CA VAL A 65 -5.70 2.58 -4.32
C VAL A 65 -4.39 3.32 -4.63
N MET A 66 -3.46 2.69 -5.36
CA MET A 66 -2.19 3.30 -5.76
C MET A 66 -2.36 4.45 -6.74
N VAL A 67 -3.42 4.48 -7.55
CA VAL A 67 -3.79 5.61 -8.39
C VAL A 67 -4.46 6.72 -7.57
N VAL A 68 -5.41 6.36 -6.71
CA VAL A 68 -6.17 7.33 -5.90
C VAL A 68 -5.28 8.07 -4.90
N ARG A 69 -4.28 7.41 -4.28
CA ARG A 69 -3.41 8.01 -3.26
C ARG A 69 -2.65 9.26 -3.75
N PRO A 70 -1.88 9.23 -4.86
CA PRO A 70 -1.18 10.41 -5.35
C PRO A 70 -2.15 11.50 -5.82
N ILE A 71 -3.27 11.14 -6.45
CA ILE A 71 -4.31 12.10 -6.85
C ILE A 71 -4.86 12.83 -5.62
N TRP A 72 -5.28 12.09 -4.59
CA TRP A 72 -5.74 12.67 -3.33
C TRP A 72 -4.68 13.55 -2.69
N ARG A 73 -3.43 13.09 -2.71
CA ARG A 73 -2.31 13.86 -2.17
C ARG A 73 -2.13 15.20 -2.89
N LEU A 74 -2.18 15.23 -4.22
CA LEU A 74 -2.07 16.45 -5.02
C LEU A 74 -3.24 17.40 -4.77
N MET A 75 -4.46 16.86 -4.69
CA MET A 75 -5.67 17.66 -4.41
C MET A 75 -5.65 18.23 -3.00
N SER A 76 -5.25 17.44 -2.02
CA SER A 76 -5.23 17.83 -0.60
C SER A 76 -4.18 18.90 -0.29
N GLN A 77 -3.05 18.94 -1.00
CA GLN A 77 -2.02 19.97 -0.83
C GLN A 77 -2.51 21.39 -1.19
N ARG A 78 -3.48 21.48 -2.09
CA ARG A 78 -4.04 22.77 -2.55
C ARG A 78 -5.02 23.40 -1.55
N SER A 79 -5.44 22.68 -0.52
CA SER A 79 -6.42 23.15 0.45
C SER A 79 -5.83 23.26 1.85
N PRO A 80 -5.89 24.45 2.51
CA PRO A 80 -5.46 24.60 3.90
C PRO A 80 -6.18 23.65 4.87
N ARG A 81 -7.37 23.16 4.49
CA ARG A 81 -8.16 22.22 5.28
C ARG A 81 -7.46 20.87 5.45
N TYR A 82 -6.61 20.47 4.50
CA TYR A 82 -5.91 19.19 4.48
C TYR A 82 -4.40 19.35 4.65
N ALA A 83 -3.96 20.53 5.14
CA ALA A 83 -2.56 20.77 5.42
C ALA A 83 -1.99 19.67 6.33
N MET A 84 -0.79 19.20 5.99
CA MET A 84 -0.13 18.15 6.76
C MET A 84 0.27 18.63 8.13
N PRO A 85 0.05 17.80 9.18
CA PRO A 85 0.54 18.11 10.51
C PRO A 85 2.07 18.19 10.50
N ALA A 86 2.62 19.25 11.10
CA ALA A 86 4.05 19.41 11.25
C ALA A 86 4.64 18.24 12.08
N ALA A 87 5.71 17.65 11.58
CA ALA A 87 6.48 16.65 12.34
C ALA A 87 7.57 17.37 13.13
N ALA A 88 7.58 17.19 14.44
CA ALA A 88 8.69 17.61 15.29
C ALA A 88 9.83 16.56 15.24
N ILE A 89 10.41 16.35 14.07
CA ILE A 89 11.52 15.42 13.85
C ILE A 89 12.73 16.18 13.29
N SER A 90 13.92 15.67 13.55
CA SER A 90 15.18 16.26 13.05
C SER A 90 15.24 16.28 11.52
N ARG A 91 16.06 17.15 10.94
CA ARG A 91 16.24 17.23 9.48
C ARG A 91 16.71 15.90 8.86
N PRO A 92 17.70 15.16 9.44
CA PRO A 92 18.09 13.84 8.93
C PRO A 92 16.95 12.81 8.96
N ALA A 93 16.20 12.76 10.05
CA ALA A 93 15.05 11.85 10.18
C ALA A 93 13.95 12.17 9.15
N LYS A 94 13.73 13.45 8.88
CA LYS A 94 12.79 13.89 7.84
C LYS A 94 13.24 13.43 6.44
N PHE A 95 14.52 13.60 6.13
CA PHE A 95 15.10 13.14 4.86
C PHE A 95 14.96 11.63 4.72
N LEU A 96 15.38 10.85 5.72
CA LEU A 96 15.26 9.40 5.73
C LEU A 96 13.79 8.95 5.55
N SER A 97 12.88 9.61 6.24
CA SER A 97 11.43 9.36 6.08
C SER A 97 10.96 9.54 4.63
N HIS A 98 11.42 10.59 3.93
CA HIS A 98 11.06 10.79 2.52
C HIS A 98 11.65 9.69 1.62
N CYS A 99 12.90 9.28 1.86
CA CYS A 99 13.55 8.20 1.11
C CYS A 99 12.79 6.87 1.29
N VAL A 100 12.46 6.51 2.53
CA VAL A 100 11.71 5.27 2.83
C VAL A 100 10.32 5.30 2.19
N HIS A 101 9.57 6.39 2.31
CA HIS A 101 8.26 6.50 1.67
C HIS A 101 8.37 6.46 0.14
N GLY A 102 9.36 7.13 -0.45
CA GLY A 102 9.61 7.08 -1.89
C GLY A 102 9.91 5.65 -2.36
N ALA A 103 10.77 4.94 -1.65
CA ALA A 103 11.10 3.55 -1.95
C ALA A 103 9.88 2.61 -1.81
N LEU A 104 9.07 2.79 -0.75
CA LEU A 104 7.82 2.03 -0.58
C LEU A 104 6.83 2.28 -1.73
N TYR A 105 6.66 3.53 -2.18
CA TYR A 105 5.80 3.84 -3.33
C TYR A 105 6.34 3.22 -4.62
N LEU A 106 7.65 3.28 -4.85
CA LEU A 106 8.28 2.68 -6.03
C LEU A 106 8.09 1.16 -6.03
N LEU A 107 8.39 0.48 -4.90
CA LEU A 107 8.19 -0.97 -4.78
C LEU A 107 6.73 -1.37 -4.95
N LEU A 108 5.79 -0.64 -4.36
CA LEU A 108 4.35 -0.91 -4.52
C LEU A 108 3.90 -0.76 -5.98
N PHE A 109 4.33 0.30 -6.66
CA PHE A 109 4.01 0.50 -8.07
C PHE A 109 4.58 -0.62 -8.93
N THR A 110 5.87 -0.94 -8.74
CA THR A 110 6.55 -2.04 -9.44
C THR A 110 5.84 -3.36 -9.18
N GLN A 111 5.46 -3.65 -7.93
CA GLN A 111 4.76 -4.88 -7.54
C GLN A 111 3.42 -5.04 -8.26
N VAL A 112 2.63 -3.98 -8.34
CA VAL A 112 1.35 -3.99 -9.05
C VAL A 112 1.55 -4.22 -10.55
N VAL A 113 2.48 -3.51 -11.17
CA VAL A 113 2.79 -3.67 -12.60
C VAL A 113 3.27 -5.09 -12.90
N LEU A 114 4.21 -5.60 -12.12
CA LEU A 114 4.70 -6.97 -12.26
C LEU A 114 3.60 -8.03 -12.08
N GLY A 115 2.67 -7.80 -11.16
CA GLY A 115 1.52 -8.70 -10.96
C GLY A 115 0.65 -8.81 -12.22
N PHE A 116 0.32 -7.69 -12.85
CA PHE A 116 -0.43 -7.68 -14.12
C PHE A 116 0.37 -8.32 -15.25
N MET A 117 1.64 -7.92 -15.43
CA MET A 117 2.51 -8.48 -16.48
C MET A 117 2.65 -10.00 -16.34
N PHE A 118 2.83 -10.49 -15.11
CA PHE A 118 2.93 -11.92 -14.82
C PHE A 118 1.63 -12.65 -15.18
N ARG A 119 0.45 -12.10 -14.84
CA ARG A 119 -0.83 -12.71 -15.21
C ARG A 119 -1.05 -12.74 -16.72
N TRP A 120 -0.73 -11.68 -17.44
CA TRP A 120 -0.83 -11.68 -18.90
C TRP A 120 0.15 -12.68 -19.54
N ALA A 121 1.38 -12.83 -19.02
CA ALA A 121 2.33 -13.84 -19.50
C ALA A 121 1.89 -15.29 -19.21
N GLN A 122 1.04 -15.52 -18.20
CA GLN A 122 0.48 -16.85 -17.91
C GLN A 122 -0.56 -17.30 -18.94
N GLN A 123 -1.17 -16.39 -19.70
CA GLN A 123 -2.24 -16.67 -20.66
C GLN A 123 -3.47 -17.36 -20.03
N GLU A 124 -3.65 -17.27 -18.73
CA GLU A 124 -4.78 -17.85 -18.00
C GLU A 124 -5.84 -16.78 -17.70
N PRO A 125 -7.15 -17.12 -17.73
CA PRO A 125 -8.20 -16.17 -17.39
C PRO A 125 -7.99 -15.58 -15.99
N PHE A 126 -8.10 -14.26 -15.89
CA PHE A 126 -8.09 -13.57 -14.61
C PHE A 126 -8.92 -12.29 -14.66
N GLY A 127 -9.49 -11.94 -13.53
CA GLY A 127 -10.33 -10.76 -13.43
C GLY A 127 -10.66 -10.40 -11.99
N PHE A 128 -11.60 -9.50 -11.84
CA PHE A 128 -12.03 -8.97 -10.55
C PHE A 128 -13.24 -9.73 -10.04
N PHE A 129 -13.07 -10.64 -9.09
CA PHE A 129 -14.12 -11.45 -8.46
C PHE A 129 -15.15 -12.06 -9.45
N GLY A 130 -14.72 -12.35 -10.69
CA GLY A 130 -15.60 -12.85 -11.74
C GLY A 130 -16.55 -11.82 -12.38
N LEU A 131 -16.49 -10.54 -11.98
CA LEU A 131 -17.36 -9.49 -12.49
C LEU A 131 -16.91 -8.97 -13.86
N PHE A 132 -15.61 -8.92 -14.11
CA PHE A 132 -15.03 -8.55 -15.41
C PHE A 132 -13.69 -9.23 -15.62
N ASP A 133 -13.36 -9.49 -16.88
CA ASP A 133 -12.15 -10.18 -17.32
C ASP A 133 -11.11 -9.16 -17.83
N LEU A 134 -9.85 -9.35 -17.44
CA LEU A 134 -8.73 -8.51 -17.83
C LEU A 134 -7.72 -9.27 -18.72
N THR A 135 -7.99 -10.52 -19.06
CA THR A 135 -7.03 -11.45 -19.70
C THR A 135 -6.52 -10.93 -21.04
N GLY A 136 -7.40 -10.44 -21.89
CA GLY A 136 -7.08 -10.05 -23.28
C GLY A 136 -6.64 -8.60 -23.47
N LEU A 137 -6.44 -7.82 -22.40
CA LEU A 137 -6.16 -6.38 -22.54
C LEU A 137 -4.74 -6.10 -23.06
N VAL A 138 -3.76 -6.92 -22.69
CA VAL A 138 -2.37 -6.74 -23.09
C VAL A 138 -1.76 -8.09 -23.46
N HIS A 139 -1.01 -8.14 -24.57
CA HIS A 139 -0.24 -9.30 -24.94
C HIS A 139 1.16 -9.21 -24.34
N VAL A 140 1.52 -10.21 -23.54
CA VAL A 140 2.86 -10.38 -22.97
C VAL A 140 3.40 -11.74 -23.41
N ASP A 141 4.64 -11.79 -23.84
CA ASP A 141 5.29 -13.04 -24.28
C ASP A 141 5.28 -14.07 -23.13
N PRO A 142 4.69 -15.27 -23.35
CA PRO A 142 4.66 -16.34 -22.36
C PRO A 142 6.04 -16.82 -21.90
N LEU A 143 7.10 -16.61 -22.69
CA LEU A 143 8.48 -16.92 -22.31
C LEU A 143 8.95 -16.11 -21.10
N LEU A 144 8.38 -14.93 -20.86
CA LEU A 144 8.69 -14.07 -19.72
C LEU A 144 8.02 -14.51 -18.41
N LYS A 145 7.10 -15.48 -18.45
CA LYS A 145 6.32 -15.92 -17.29
C LYS A 145 7.20 -16.23 -16.07
N HIS A 146 8.27 -17.00 -16.25
CA HIS A 146 9.15 -17.39 -15.14
C HIS A 146 9.87 -16.18 -14.55
N ALA A 147 10.51 -15.37 -15.39
CA ALA A 147 11.25 -14.19 -14.96
C ALA A 147 10.34 -13.14 -14.25
N LEU A 148 9.13 -12.92 -14.80
CA LEU A 148 8.15 -12.00 -14.19
C LEU A 148 7.65 -12.53 -12.84
N GLY A 149 7.43 -13.85 -12.72
CA GLY A 149 7.02 -14.47 -11.45
C GLY A 149 8.10 -14.35 -10.38
N GLU A 150 9.36 -14.63 -10.71
CA GLU A 150 10.50 -14.47 -9.80
C GLU A 150 10.69 -13.01 -9.39
N LEU A 151 10.61 -12.08 -10.34
CA LEU A 151 10.77 -10.66 -10.05
C LEU A 151 9.64 -10.15 -9.16
N HIS A 152 8.38 -10.56 -9.42
CA HIS A 152 7.23 -10.23 -8.58
C HIS A 152 7.43 -10.74 -7.14
N ASN A 153 7.92 -11.97 -6.96
CA ASN A 153 8.22 -12.53 -5.66
C ASN A 153 9.37 -11.77 -4.94
N ASN A 154 10.46 -11.46 -5.64
CA ASN A 154 11.61 -10.77 -5.06
C ASN A 154 11.24 -9.33 -4.63
N VAL A 155 10.45 -8.63 -5.44
CA VAL A 155 9.93 -7.28 -5.09
C VAL A 155 8.96 -7.38 -3.91
N ALA A 156 8.14 -8.43 -3.80
CA ALA A 156 7.28 -8.66 -2.64
C ALA A 156 8.08 -8.82 -1.35
N TRP A 157 9.17 -9.58 -1.36
CA TRP A 157 10.08 -9.70 -0.23
C TRP A 157 10.75 -8.37 0.13
N ALA A 158 11.26 -7.64 -0.84
CA ALA A 158 11.84 -6.32 -0.60
C ALA A 158 10.83 -5.35 0.00
N LEU A 159 9.60 -5.37 -0.50
CA LEU A 159 8.49 -4.55 -0.01
C LEU A 159 8.13 -4.87 1.44
N ILE A 160 7.94 -6.15 1.79
CA ILE A 160 7.54 -6.54 3.16
C ILE A 160 8.65 -6.27 4.17
N ILE A 161 9.91 -6.47 3.80
CA ILE A 161 11.07 -6.14 4.66
C ILE A 161 11.12 -4.63 4.92
N LEU A 162 11.03 -3.80 3.87
CA LEU A 162 11.06 -2.35 4.03
C LEU A 162 9.83 -1.82 4.80
N ALA A 163 8.65 -2.40 4.56
CA ALA A 163 7.44 -2.07 5.30
C ALA A 163 7.54 -2.45 6.78
N SER A 164 8.20 -3.56 7.10
CA SER A 164 8.48 -3.97 8.48
C SER A 164 9.42 -2.98 9.20
N PHE A 165 10.49 -2.54 8.55
CA PHE A 165 11.35 -1.50 9.09
C PHE A 165 10.63 -0.16 9.26
N HIS A 166 9.77 0.21 8.31
CA HIS A 166 8.93 1.40 8.41
C HIS A 166 7.98 1.33 9.61
N ALA A 167 7.31 0.20 9.82
CA ALA A 167 6.44 -0.01 10.97
C ALA A 167 7.22 0.00 12.29
N LEU A 168 8.38 -0.66 12.34
CA LEU A 168 9.25 -0.68 13.51
C LEU A 168 9.74 0.74 13.87
N ALA A 169 10.15 1.53 12.88
CA ALA A 169 10.51 2.92 13.11
C ALA A 169 9.36 3.73 13.72
N ALA A 170 8.13 3.55 13.22
CA ALA A 170 6.96 4.22 13.78
C ALA A 170 6.68 3.80 15.25
N LEU A 171 6.91 2.52 15.59
CA LEU A 171 6.80 2.02 16.96
C LEU A 171 7.90 2.57 17.86
N ILE A 172 9.15 2.65 17.40
CA ILE A 172 10.27 3.28 18.13
C ILE A 172 9.95 4.75 18.40
N HIS A 173 9.46 5.49 17.41
CA HIS A 173 9.01 6.87 17.58
C HIS A 173 7.92 6.99 18.65
N HIS A 174 6.99 6.02 18.69
CA HIS A 174 5.88 6.05 19.64
C HIS A 174 6.28 5.69 21.08
N TYR A 175 7.01 4.59 21.26
CA TYR A 175 7.30 4.02 22.58
C TYR A 175 8.60 4.53 23.20
N VAL A 176 9.65 4.75 22.37
CA VAL A 176 10.98 5.13 22.84
C VAL A 176 11.14 6.64 22.79
N LEU A 177 10.93 7.26 21.62
CA LEU A 177 11.09 8.70 21.41
C LEU A 177 9.87 9.51 21.91
N ARG A 178 8.74 8.83 22.12
CA ARG A 178 7.48 9.38 22.66
C ARG A 178 6.98 10.61 21.89
N ASP A 179 7.21 10.64 20.58
CA ASP A 179 6.74 11.68 19.70
C ASP A 179 5.36 11.37 19.07
N ASN A 180 4.88 12.26 18.19
CA ASN A 180 3.55 12.17 17.59
C ASN A 180 3.52 11.48 16.22
N VAL A 181 4.62 10.86 15.74
CA VAL A 181 4.70 10.29 14.38
C VAL A 181 3.60 9.25 14.16
N LEU A 182 3.51 8.23 14.99
CA LEU A 182 2.48 7.20 14.87
C LEU A 182 1.07 7.76 15.17
N ARG A 183 0.93 8.59 16.21
CA ARG A 183 -0.38 9.14 16.61
C ARG A 183 -1.08 9.93 15.52
N ARG A 184 -0.33 10.52 14.58
CA ARG A 184 -0.89 11.25 13.43
C ARG A 184 -1.53 10.33 12.41
N MET A 185 -1.16 9.04 12.40
CA MET A 185 -1.68 7.99 11.52
C MET A 185 -2.74 7.09 12.18
N LEU A 186 -3.06 7.30 13.45
CA LEU A 186 -4.11 6.56 14.13
C LEU A 186 -5.48 7.27 14.01
N PRO A 187 -6.57 6.50 13.79
CA PRO A 187 -7.92 7.05 13.82
C PRO A 187 -8.24 7.66 15.18
N VAL A 188 -9.14 8.63 15.21
CA VAL A 188 -9.65 9.21 16.46
C VAL A 188 -10.50 8.15 17.15
N ARG A 189 -10.12 7.70 18.34
CA ARG A 189 -11.07 7.04 19.22
C ARG A 189 -12.05 8.10 19.73
N THR A 190 -13.23 8.14 19.17
CA THR A 190 -14.38 8.82 19.80
C THR A 190 -14.79 7.93 20.98
N TYR A 191 -14.35 8.26 22.18
CA TYR A 191 -15.04 7.78 23.39
C TYR A 191 -16.41 8.46 23.40
N ARG A 192 -17.48 7.70 23.17
CA ARG A 192 -18.83 8.08 23.54
C ARG A 192 -19.04 7.77 25.02
#